data_88327fe4bbda67bb5dd1959707734572
#
_entry.id   88327fe4bbda67bb5dd1959707734572
#
_cell.length_a   1.000
_cell.length_b   1.000
_cell.length_c   1.000
_cell.angle_alpha   90.00
_cell.angle_beta   90.00
_cell.angle_gamma   90.00
#
_symmetry.space_group_name_H-M   'P 1'
#
loop_
_entity.id
_entity.type
_entity.pdbx_description
1 polymer ?
#
loop_
_entity_poly.entity_id
_entity_poly.type
_entity_poly.pdbx_seq_one_letter_code
_entity_poly.pdbx_strand_id
1 'polypeptide(L)'
;DFLRFNGIVRDVYLLSRPQGHIRDIHIETERNQIIVKFDRAVSNEEKSGCAEVSLYDGGVLLASEKAENTAVFTVADPKPWNAEKPYLYTLRFSCAGEVVTQKVGFVTYTIGEDLAFYVNGTMVKLKGVNHHDTNPHTGWCMTDEDIRTDLVQMKKLNINTIRTSHYPPTPKFLNLCDEMGFYVMLENDSEMHGFVNRGPGGNGYDVVNNPEWICNQKEWERAFTERMERSYNRDKNHTCIFSWSLGNESGFGTNHRRMIEYLRKTDKKRLIHCEDATRISEEQNIPEFADQPDLFSRMYPEVEEIRAHAEDETFRHPYFMCEYSHAMGNGPGDVCDYWEVIYQYPKLIGGCIWEWADHTVIVDGVPRYGGDFEGEMTHDGNFCCDGLVFADRSFKAGSYEAKRAYQYLSCHLEGSRLIVKNLYDFTNLNEFTFRYVVENDGAQICEQTLTLELEPKEEMELEVCIPKQTKLGAYVTCYLYDGTGYETAM
;
A
#
# COMPACT_ATOMS: atom_id res chain seq x y z
N ASP A 1 -9.09 -17.66 -14.32
CA ASP A 1 -10.26 -17.25 -13.55
C ASP A 1 -10.06 -17.54 -12.06
N PHE A 2 -10.13 -16.58 -11.18
CA PHE A 2 -10.09 -16.85 -9.76
C PHE A 2 -11.44 -17.43 -9.27
N LEU A 3 -11.37 -18.23 -8.22
CA LEU A 3 -12.55 -18.92 -7.69
C LEU A 3 -13.57 -17.95 -7.13
N ARG A 4 -14.84 -18.17 -7.40
CA ARG A 4 -15.95 -17.42 -6.84
C ARG A 4 -16.57 -18.21 -5.69
N PHE A 5 -16.36 -17.74 -4.48
CA PHE A 5 -16.92 -18.36 -3.29
C PHE A 5 -18.30 -17.79 -2.97
N ASN A 6 -19.15 -18.64 -2.39
CA ASN A 6 -20.48 -18.27 -1.93
C ASN A 6 -20.51 -18.19 -0.41
N GLY A 7 -21.43 -17.38 0.12
CA GLY A 7 -21.68 -17.30 1.55
C GLY A 7 -21.19 -16.00 2.17
N ILE A 8 -21.07 -16.01 3.50
CA ILE A 8 -20.62 -14.86 4.29
C ILE A 8 -19.16 -15.05 4.59
N VAL A 9 -18.30 -14.25 3.97
CA VAL A 9 -16.84 -14.38 4.02
C VAL A 9 -16.19 -13.59 5.16
N ARG A 10 -16.95 -12.78 5.88
CA ARG A 10 -16.47 -11.96 7.00
C ARG A 10 -17.33 -12.15 8.23
N ASP A 11 -16.82 -11.74 9.40
CA ASP A 11 -17.46 -11.91 10.67
C ASP A 11 -18.89 -11.33 10.71
N VAL A 12 -19.80 -12.07 11.33
CA VAL A 12 -21.15 -11.61 11.69
C VAL A 12 -21.28 -11.66 13.21
N TYR A 13 -21.67 -10.54 13.80
CA TYR A 13 -21.84 -10.44 15.24
C TYR A 13 -23.08 -9.63 15.62
N LEU A 14 -23.60 -9.89 16.80
CA LEU A 14 -24.65 -9.11 17.42
C LEU A 14 -24.04 -8.11 18.38
N LEU A 15 -24.21 -6.82 18.08
CA LEU A 15 -23.67 -5.74 18.90
C LEU A 15 -24.79 -5.15 19.78
N SER A 16 -24.63 -5.24 21.12
CA SER A 16 -25.46 -4.54 22.09
C SER A 16 -24.66 -3.42 22.72
N ARG A 17 -25.16 -2.21 22.70
CA ARG A 17 -24.49 -1.02 23.21
C ARG A 17 -25.39 -0.21 24.15
N PRO A 18 -24.85 0.49 25.14
CA PRO A 18 -25.64 1.35 26.03
C PRO A 18 -26.25 2.52 25.28
N GLN A 19 -27.33 3.10 25.82
CA GLN A 19 -27.80 4.41 25.39
C GLN A 19 -26.70 5.43 25.66
N GLY A 20 -26.48 6.36 24.74
CA GLY A 20 -25.43 7.37 24.84
C GLY A 20 -24.04 6.87 24.41
N HIS A 21 -23.93 5.70 23.79
CA HIS A 21 -22.67 5.18 23.26
C HIS A 21 -22.03 6.10 22.21
N ILE A 22 -20.73 5.96 21.97
CA ILE A 22 -20.01 6.67 20.91
C ILE A 22 -20.42 6.09 19.57
N ARG A 23 -21.09 6.88 18.74
CA ARG A 23 -21.60 6.45 17.43
C ARG A 23 -20.56 6.57 16.32
N ASP A 24 -19.79 7.66 16.32
CA ASP A 24 -18.75 7.93 15.32
C ASP A 24 -17.59 8.67 15.96
N ILE A 25 -16.38 8.44 15.41
CA ILE A 25 -15.15 9.11 15.79
C ILE A 25 -14.46 9.55 14.49
N HIS A 26 -13.98 10.79 14.47
CA HIS A 26 -13.14 11.34 13.42
C HIS A 26 -11.89 11.96 14.05
N ILE A 27 -10.72 11.50 13.62
CA ILE A 27 -9.43 11.91 14.18
C ILE A 27 -8.60 12.58 13.09
N GLU A 28 -8.07 13.76 13.43
CA GLU A 28 -7.13 14.50 12.61
C GLU A 28 -5.86 14.74 13.41
N THR A 29 -4.70 14.58 12.78
CA THR A 29 -3.40 14.95 13.35
C THR A 29 -2.83 16.14 12.58
N GLU A 30 -2.45 17.20 13.29
CA GLU A 30 -1.83 18.39 12.71
C GLU A 30 -0.61 18.79 13.53
N ARG A 31 0.58 18.81 12.90
CA ARG A 31 1.85 19.12 13.58
C ARG A 31 2.01 18.27 14.86
N ASN A 32 1.73 18.86 16.02
CA ASN A 32 1.84 18.22 17.34
C ASN A 32 0.48 18.07 18.05
N GLN A 33 -0.63 18.22 17.32
CA GLN A 33 -1.98 18.11 17.88
C GLN A 33 -2.71 16.89 17.32
N ILE A 34 -3.52 16.29 18.18
CA ILE A 34 -4.55 15.31 17.84
C ILE A 34 -5.89 15.99 18.08
N ILE A 35 -6.66 16.19 17.02
CA ILE A 35 -7.99 16.78 17.05
C ILE A 35 -8.98 15.64 16.87
N VAL A 36 -9.84 15.46 17.88
CA VAL A 36 -10.84 14.39 17.90
C VAL A 36 -12.22 15.01 17.84
N LYS A 37 -13.00 14.65 16.84
CA LYS A 37 -14.45 14.93 16.77
C LYS A 37 -15.18 13.62 16.94
N PHE A 38 -16.22 13.59 17.75
CA PHE A 38 -17.01 12.37 17.95
C PHE A 38 -18.49 12.68 18.12
N ASP A 39 -19.30 11.70 17.79
CA ASP A 39 -20.75 11.76 17.91
C ASP A 39 -21.25 10.65 18.84
N ARG A 40 -22.33 10.94 19.58
CA ARG A 40 -22.93 10.02 20.54
C ARG A 40 -24.39 9.73 20.16
N ALA A 41 -24.83 8.52 20.41
CA ALA A 41 -26.22 8.15 20.29
C ALA A 41 -26.98 8.65 21.53
N VAL A 42 -27.43 9.89 21.56
CA VAL A 42 -28.22 10.48 22.67
C VAL A 42 -29.71 10.25 22.46
N SER A 43 -30.42 9.89 23.54
CA SER A 43 -31.88 9.91 23.56
C SER A 43 -32.40 11.36 23.64
N ASN A 44 -33.64 11.59 23.21
CA ASN A 44 -34.27 12.91 23.28
C ASN A 44 -34.36 13.47 24.71
N GLU A 45 -34.19 12.64 25.73
CA GLU A 45 -34.28 13.00 27.15
C GLU A 45 -32.92 13.33 27.77
N GLU A 46 -31.79 12.84 27.21
CA GLU A 46 -30.43 13.08 27.71
C GLU A 46 -29.64 14.01 26.77
N LYS A 47 -29.94 15.29 26.82
CA LYS A 47 -29.24 16.30 25.98
C LYS A 47 -27.83 16.68 26.45
N SER A 48 -27.41 16.26 27.65
CA SER A 48 -26.12 16.64 28.22
C SER A 48 -25.38 15.44 28.81
N GLY A 49 -24.29 15.09 28.23
CA GLY A 49 -23.33 14.12 28.74
C GLY A 49 -21.99 14.28 28.03
N CYS A 50 -20.91 14.18 28.79
CA CYS A 50 -19.55 14.23 28.23
C CYS A 50 -19.02 12.81 28.11
N ALA A 51 -18.20 12.56 27.09
CA ALA A 51 -17.27 11.44 27.08
C ALA A 51 -15.95 11.89 27.74
N GLU A 52 -15.33 11.01 28.50
CA GLU A 52 -13.95 11.20 28.90
C GLU A 52 -13.06 10.64 27.77
N VAL A 53 -12.27 11.51 27.16
CA VAL A 53 -11.30 11.15 26.11
C VAL A 53 -9.91 11.24 26.71
N SER A 54 -9.15 10.15 26.63
CA SER A 54 -7.79 10.06 27.20
C SER A 54 -6.80 9.64 26.15
N LEU A 55 -5.64 10.28 26.14
CA LEU A 55 -4.53 10.00 25.25
C LEU A 55 -3.42 9.25 26.00
N TYR A 56 -2.94 8.16 25.43
CA TYR A 56 -1.86 7.32 25.98
C TYR A 56 -0.69 7.17 25.01
N ASP A 57 0.51 7.11 25.57
CA ASP A 57 1.75 6.72 24.91
C ASP A 57 2.30 5.44 25.57
N GLY A 58 2.35 4.31 24.84
CA GLY A 58 2.85 3.04 25.35
C GLY A 58 2.18 2.59 26.67
N GLY A 59 0.90 2.93 26.88
CA GLY A 59 0.16 2.63 28.11
C GLY A 59 0.27 3.72 29.20
N VAL A 60 1.11 4.73 29.03
CA VAL A 60 1.22 5.88 29.94
C VAL A 60 0.18 6.93 29.57
N LEU A 61 -0.64 7.37 30.54
CA LEU A 61 -1.59 8.46 30.33
C LEU A 61 -0.84 9.78 30.14
N LEU A 62 -1.02 10.41 28.97
CA LEU A 62 -0.46 11.72 28.68
C LEU A 62 -1.41 12.87 29.06
N ALA A 63 -2.68 12.72 28.71
CA ALA A 63 -3.70 13.71 28.97
C ALA A 63 -5.11 13.09 28.99
N SER A 64 -6.06 13.72 29.65
CA SER A 64 -7.47 13.36 29.65
C SER A 64 -8.34 14.61 29.65
N GLU A 65 -9.42 14.59 28.89
CA GLU A 65 -10.38 15.69 28.75
C GLU A 65 -11.81 15.15 28.75
N LYS A 66 -12.72 15.86 29.42
CA LYS A 66 -14.16 15.63 29.31
C LYS A 66 -14.73 16.54 28.25
N ALA A 67 -15.27 15.96 27.19
CA ALA A 67 -15.78 16.68 26.04
C ALA A 67 -17.17 16.20 25.64
N GLU A 68 -17.97 17.08 25.08
CA GLU A 68 -19.30 16.74 24.53
C GLU A 68 -19.19 16.11 23.14
N ASN A 69 -18.31 16.65 22.29
CA ASN A 69 -18.16 16.23 20.89
C ASN A 69 -16.77 16.52 20.28
N THR A 70 -15.89 17.24 20.98
CA THR A 70 -14.56 17.59 20.46
C THR A 70 -13.55 17.63 21.60
N ALA A 71 -12.42 16.94 21.43
CA ALA A 71 -11.26 17.00 22.31
C ALA A 71 -9.99 17.31 21.51
N VAL A 72 -9.05 18.06 22.11
CA VAL A 72 -7.78 18.42 21.45
C VAL A 72 -6.62 18.13 22.39
N PHE A 73 -5.69 17.31 21.93
CA PHE A 73 -4.49 16.97 22.67
C PHE A 73 -3.25 17.52 21.99
N THR A 74 -2.36 18.13 22.76
CA THR A 74 -1.05 18.58 22.27
C THR A 74 0.03 17.67 22.84
N VAL A 75 0.84 17.07 21.95
CA VAL A 75 2.03 16.29 22.32
C VAL A 75 3.25 17.15 22.03
N ALA A 76 4.09 17.41 23.02
CA ALA A 76 5.19 18.36 22.88
C ALA A 76 6.21 17.96 21.81
N ASP A 77 6.55 16.67 21.74
CA ASP A 77 7.46 16.08 20.75
C ASP A 77 6.86 14.75 20.25
N PRO A 78 5.96 14.81 19.27
CA PRO A 78 5.28 13.63 18.80
C PRO A 78 6.21 12.75 17.99
N LYS A 79 6.25 11.46 18.32
CA LYS A 79 6.92 10.46 17.50
C LYS A 79 6.11 10.26 16.21
N PRO A 80 6.70 10.51 15.03
CA PRO A 80 5.99 10.36 13.76
C PRO A 80 5.76 8.89 13.43
N TRP A 81 4.67 8.64 12.71
CA TRP A 81 4.40 7.35 12.11
C TRP A 81 4.92 7.32 10.66
N ASN A 82 5.63 6.27 10.28
CA ASN A 82 6.00 5.97 8.90
C ASN A 82 6.15 4.44 8.74
N ALA A 83 6.33 3.95 7.50
CA ALA A 83 6.38 2.51 7.23
C ALA A 83 7.62 1.79 7.80
N GLU A 84 8.70 2.53 8.12
CA GLU A 84 9.91 1.97 8.74
C GLU A 84 9.82 1.98 10.27
N LYS A 85 9.20 3.01 10.85
CA LYS A 85 9.04 3.23 12.30
C LYS A 85 7.58 3.58 12.63
N PRO A 86 6.66 2.60 12.64
CA PRO A 86 5.22 2.84 12.79
C PRO A 86 4.83 3.10 14.25
N TYR A 87 4.94 4.34 14.67
CA TYR A 87 4.62 4.72 16.05
C TYR A 87 3.17 5.14 16.22
N LEU A 88 2.45 4.50 17.17
CA LEU A 88 1.04 4.73 17.42
C LEU A 88 0.76 5.09 18.87
N TYR A 89 0.03 6.18 19.05
CA TYR A 89 -0.63 6.54 20.32
C TYR A 89 -1.98 5.84 20.44
N THR A 90 -2.58 5.84 21.63
CA THR A 90 -3.90 5.28 21.86
C THR A 90 -4.84 6.32 22.44
N LEU A 91 -5.94 6.58 21.75
CA LEU A 91 -7.09 7.29 22.30
C LEU A 91 -8.05 6.32 22.94
N ARG A 92 -8.55 6.66 24.12
CA ARG A 92 -9.57 5.90 24.86
C ARG A 92 -10.74 6.81 25.16
N PHE A 93 -11.92 6.39 24.75
CA PHE A 93 -13.19 7.06 24.97
C PHE A 93 -13.96 6.28 26.02
N SER A 94 -14.37 6.94 27.10
CA SER A 94 -15.22 6.36 28.15
C SER A 94 -16.54 7.15 28.22
N CYS A 95 -17.65 6.50 27.89
CA CYS A 95 -18.96 7.14 27.87
C CYS A 95 -20.06 6.10 28.15
N ALA A 96 -21.03 6.44 29.03
CA ALA A 96 -22.20 5.62 29.30
C ALA A 96 -21.89 4.17 29.70
N GLY A 97 -20.74 3.91 30.35
CA GLY A 97 -20.29 2.57 30.70
C GLY A 97 -19.61 1.78 29.58
N GLU A 98 -19.49 2.37 28.37
CA GLU A 98 -18.73 1.83 27.25
C GLU A 98 -17.30 2.39 27.24
N VAL A 99 -16.35 1.58 26.76
CA VAL A 99 -14.99 2.01 26.45
C VAL A 99 -14.69 1.66 24.99
N VAL A 100 -14.30 2.66 24.20
CA VAL A 100 -13.83 2.50 22.84
C VAL A 100 -12.37 2.95 22.77
N THR A 101 -11.52 2.22 22.07
CA THR A 101 -10.12 2.58 21.84
C THR A 101 -9.85 2.75 20.36
N GLN A 102 -9.01 3.73 20.02
CA GLN A 102 -8.56 3.98 18.64
C GLN A 102 -7.06 4.27 18.65
N LYS A 103 -6.32 3.59 17.79
CA LYS A 103 -4.91 3.90 17.53
C LYS A 103 -4.83 5.14 16.63
N VAL A 104 -3.78 5.95 16.82
CA VAL A 104 -3.53 7.15 16.02
C VAL A 104 -2.02 7.39 15.89
N GLY A 105 -1.56 7.65 14.67
CA GLY A 105 -0.19 8.05 14.37
C GLY A 105 -0.13 9.49 13.84
N PHE A 106 0.95 10.18 14.14
CA PHE A 106 1.24 11.49 13.53
C PHE A 106 1.84 11.26 12.15
N VAL A 107 1.08 11.56 11.10
CA VAL A 107 1.51 11.41 9.72
C VAL A 107 0.93 12.50 8.83
N THR A 108 1.71 12.92 7.85
CA THR A 108 1.27 13.77 6.74
C THR A 108 1.69 13.14 5.41
N TYR A 109 0.79 13.17 4.43
CA TYR A 109 1.02 12.73 3.08
C TYR A 109 0.87 13.92 2.14
N THR A 110 1.89 14.21 1.34
CA THR A 110 1.86 15.36 0.43
C THR A 110 2.56 15.05 -0.89
N ILE A 111 2.17 15.75 -1.95
CA ILE A 111 2.93 15.84 -3.19
C ILE A 111 3.69 17.16 -3.17
N GLY A 112 5.01 17.10 -3.40
CA GLY A 112 5.87 18.27 -3.46
C GLY A 112 5.76 19.04 -4.79
N GLU A 113 6.42 20.19 -4.88
CA GLU A 113 6.53 20.97 -6.12
C GLU A 113 7.31 20.21 -7.22
N ASP A 114 8.17 19.28 -6.82
CA ASP A 114 8.90 18.35 -7.66
C ASP A 114 8.09 17.12 -8.06
N LEU A 115 6.80 17.09 -7.70
CA LEU A 115 5.85 15.99 -7.93
C LEU A 115 6.23 14.69 -7.22
N ALA A 116 7.17 14.70 -6.29
CA ALA A 116 7.49 13.54 -5.46
C ALA A 116 6.46 13.35 -4.34
N PHE A 117 6.35 12.12 -3.86
CA PHE A 117 5.54 11.78 -2.71
C PHE A 117 6.33 11.94 -1.41
N TYR A 118 5.75 12.64 -0.45
CA TYR A 118 6.37 12.92 0.84
C TYR A 118 5.55 12.38 2.00
N VAL A 119 6.23 11.77 2.94
CA VAL A 119 5.70 11.35 4.24
C VAL A 119 6.43 12.14 5.33
N ASN A 120 5.70 12.91 6.13
CA ASN A 120 6.27 13.77 7.17
C ASN A 120 7.40 14.69 6.67
N GLY A 121 7.32 15.15 5.43
CA GLY A 121 8.31 16.01 4.80
C GLY A 121 9.54 15.28 4.23
N THR A 122 9.61 13.95 4.31
CA THR A 122 10.67 13.12 3.69
C THR A 122 10.14 12.48 2.42
N MET A 123 10.91 12.59 1.32
CA MET A 123 10.57 11.95 0.04
C MET A 123 10.66 10.42 0.17
N VAL A 124 9.58 9.72 -0.20
CA VAL A 124 9.45 8.27 -0.10
C VAL A 124 9.11 7.68 -1.46
N LYS A 125 9.66 6.49 -1.74
CA LYS A 125 9.26 5.67 -2.89
C LYS A 125 8.36 4.53 -2.43
N LEU A 126 7.23 4.36 -3.15
CA LEU A 126 6.19 3.37 -2.84
C LEU A 126 6.53 2.02 -3.48
N LYS A 127 7.11 1.12 -2.70
CA LYS A 127 7.53 -0.25 -3.07
C LYS A 127 6.37 -1.20 -2.80
N GLY A 128 5.48 -1.35 -3.77
CA GLY A 128 4.15 -1.88 -3.52
C GLY A 128 3.87 -3.25 -4.13
N VAL A 129 2.78 -3.83 -3.64
CA VAL A 129 2.15 -5.04 -4.16
C VAL A 129 0.63 -4.91 -4.11
N ASN A 130 -0.07 -5.47 -5.08
CA ASN A 130 -1.51 -5.66 -5.04
C ASN A 130 -1.86 -6.83 -4.14
N HIS A 131 -2.92 -6.75 -3.36
CA HIS A 131 -3.32 -7.78 -2.41
C HIS A 131 -4.80 -8.10 -2.49
N HIS A 132 -5.10 -9.36 -2.79
CA HIS A 132 -6.42 -9.96 -2.64
C HIS A 132 -6.51 -10.76 -1.33
N ASP A 133 -7.71 -10.76 -0.70
CA ASP A 133 -8.02 -11.69 0.39
C ASP A 133 -8.10 -13.11 -0.19
N THR A 134 -7.08 -13.94 0.01
CA THR A 134 -7.08 -15.32 -0.47
C THR A 134 -6.34 -16.26 0.49
N ASN A 135 -6.94 -17.43 0.75
CA ASN A 135 -6.34 -18.49 1.54
C ASN A 135 -6.64 -19.85 0.88
N PRO A 136 -5.65 -20.75 0.73
CA PRO A 136 -5.82 -22.00 -0.02
C PRO A 136 -6.79 -23.00 0.65
N HIS A 137 -7.16 -22.81 1.91
CA HIS A 137 -8.07 -23.69 2.65
C HIS A 137 -9.46 -23.07 2.89
N THR A 138 -9.53 -21.76 3.00
CA THR A 138 -10.75 -21.04 3.40
C THR A 138 -11.24 -20.03 2.37
N GLY A 139 -10.59 -19.96 1.20
CA GLY A 139 -10.95 -19.04 0.12
C GLY A 139 -10.76 -17.59 0.53
N TRP A 140 -11.80 -16.78 0.47
CA TRP A 140 -11.76 -15.37 0.85
C TRP A 140 -11.83 -15.10 2.36
N CYS A 141 -11.96 -16.17 3.17
CA CYS A 141 -12.04 -16.03 4.63
C CYS A 141 -10.63 -16.01 5.23
N MET A 142 -10.08 -14.82 5.43
CA MET A 142 -8.77 -14.60 6.05
C MET A 142 -8.90 -14.49 7.57
N THR A 143 -8.09 -15.23 8.30
CA THR A 143 -7.92 -15.06 9.74
C THR A 143 -6.91 -13.96 10.06
N ASP A 144 -6.85 -13.51 11.33
CA ASP A 144 -5.84 -12.55 11.78
C ASP A 144 -4.41 -13.07 11.57
N GLU A 145 -4.20 -14.40 11.70
CA GLU A 145 -2.91 -15.04 11.50
C GLU A 145 -2.53 -15.11 10.02
N ASP A 146 -3.49 -15.38 9.12
CA ASP A 146 -3.26 -15.35 7.68
C ASP A 146 -2.80 -13.96 7.24
N ILE A 147 -3.53 -12.91 7.66
CA ILE A 147 -3.20 -11.52 7.38
C ILE A 147 -1.82 -11.17 7.92
N ARG A 148 -1.53 -11.54 9.16
CA ARG A 148 -0.22 -11.28 9.78
C ARG A 148 0.91 -11.99 9.02
N THR A 149 0.67 -13.21 8.58
CA THR A 149 1.63 -13.98 7.77
C THR A 149 1.94 -13.25 6.47
N ASP A 150 0.91 -12.78 5.74
CA ASP A 150 1.09 -12.02 4.51
C ASP A 150 1.94 -10.76 4.76
N LEU A 151 1.58 -9.95 5.76
CA LEU A 151 2.28 -8.71 6.06
C LEU A 151 3.73 -8.93 6.52
N VAL A 152 4.00 -9.99 7.30
CA VAL A 152 5.37 -10.37 7.69
C VAL A 152 6.20 -10.78 6.47
N GLN A 153 5.63 -11.58 5.57
CA GLN A 153 6.35 -11.98 4.35
C GLN A 153 6.58 -10.81 3.40
N MET A 154 5.62 -9.88 3.29
CA MET A 154 5.79 -8.63 2.53
C MET A 154 6.95 -7.79 3.09
N LYS A 155 7.07 -7.63 4.42
CA LYS A 155 8.22 -6.94 5.04
C LYS A 155 9.54 -7.60 4.70
N LYS A 156 9.61 -8.93 4.67
CA LYS A 156 10.82 -9.68 4.25
C LYS A 156 11.22 -9.42 2.80
N LEU A 157 10.29 -9.01 1.97
CA LEU A 157 10.53 -8.61 0.57
C LEU A 157 10.74 -7.10 0.40
N ASN A 158 10.92 -6.34 1.50
CA ASN A 158 11.08 -4.88 1.51
C ASN A 158 9.86 -4.10 0.98
N ILE A 159 8.70 -4.71 0.92
CA ILE A 159 7.45 -4.06 0.52
C ILE A 159 7.02 -3.08 1.63
N ASN A 160 6.72 -1.84 1.25
CA ASN A 160 6.24 -0.80 2.14
C ASN A 160 4.82 -0.30 1.79
N THR A 161 4.27 -0.73 0.66
CA THR A 161 3.00 -0.23 0.13
C THR A 161 2.10 -1.39 -0.30
N ILE A 162 0.79 -1.24 -0.06
CA ILE A 162 -0.22 -2.22 -0.47
C ILE A 162 -1.37 -1.48 -1.14
N ARG A 163 -1.76 -1.93 -2.36
CA ARG A 163 -3.07 -1.60 -2.93
C ARG A 163 -4.02 -2.74 -2.63
N THR A 164 -5.17 -2.42 -2.03
CA THR A 164 -6.17 -3.42 -1.67
C THR A 164 -7.07 -3.74 -2.86
N SER A 165 -6.56 -4.49 -3.79
CA SER A 165 -7.23 -4.88 -5.04
C SER A 165 -8.34 -5.91 -4.77
N HIS A 166 -9.62 -5.73 -5.21
CA HIS A 166 -10.16 -4.48 -5.71
C HIS A 166 -11.37 -4.11 -4.84
N TYR A 167 -11.19 -4.07 -3.52
CA TYR A 167 -12.23 -3.84 -2.53
C TYR A 167 -11.63 -3.45 -1.16
N PRO A 168 -12.40 -2.80 -0.28
CA PRO A 168 -11.95 -2.51 1.08
C PRO A 168 -11.69 -3.82 1.85
N PRO A 169 -10.51 -4.00 2.46
CA PRO A 169 -10.18 -5.20 3.23
C PRO A 169 -10.94 -5.24 4.56
N THR A 170 -10.71 -6.25 5.40
CA THR A 170 -11.23 -6.23 6.76
C THR A 170 -10.58 -5.11 7.58
N PRO A 171 -11.26 -4.50 8.57
CA PRO A 171 -10.63 -3.53 9.47
C PRO A 171 -9.42 -4.08 10.22
N LYS A 172 -9.37 -5.39 10.47
CA LYS A 172 -8.22 -6.08 11.08
C LYS A 172 -6.95 -5.97 10.23
N PHE A 173 -7.10 -6.06 8.90
CA PHE A 173 -5.99 -5.84 7.95
C PHE A 173 -5.38 -4.45 8.11
N LEU A 174 -6.22 -3.42 8.13
CA LEU A 174 -5.78 -2.03 8.29
C LEU A 174 -5.16 -1.77 9.66
N ASN A 175 -5.71 -2.35 10.73
CA ASN A 175 -5.08 -2.27 12.05
C ASN A 175 -3.66 -2.83 12.05
N LEU A 176 -3.43 -3.97 11.39
CA LEU A 176 -2.11 -4.56 11.25
C LEU A 176 -1.19 -3.74 10.35
N CYS A 177 -1.72 -3.11 9.29
CA CYS A 177 -0.96 -2.17 8.45
C CYS A 177 -0.53 -0.92 9.25
N ASP A 178 -1.41 -0.39 10.12
CA ASP A 178 -1.07 0.70 11.04
C ASP A 178 0.07 0.29 12.00
N GLU A 179 0.00 -0.91 12.56
CA GLU A 179 0.96 -1.42 13.55
C GLU A 179 2.30 -1.85 12.94
N MET A 180 2.29 -2.43 11.76
CA MET A 180 3.48 -2.97 11.09
C MET A 180 4.13 -1.99 10.12
N GLY A 181 3.46 -0.87 9.81
CA GLY A 181 3.99 0.18 8.95
C GLY A 181 3.88 -0.15 7.46
N PHE A 182 2.70 -0.02 6.87
CA PHE A 182 2.48 -0.08 5.43
C PHE A 182 1.73 1.16 4.97
N TYR A 183 2.10 1.72 3.83
CA TYR A 183 1.31 2.73 3.14
C TYR A 183 0.21 2.02 2.36
N VAL A 184 -1.05 2.33 2.64
CA VAL A 184 -2.18 1.64 2.02
C VAL A 184 -2.91 2.56 1.05
N MET A 185 -3.02 2.13 -0.22
CA MET A 185 -3.99 2.63 -1.17
C MET A 185 -5.25 1.78 -1.01
N LEU A 186 -6.25 2.34 -0.33
CA LEU A 186 -7.49 1.62 -0.08
C LEU A 186 -8.43 1.77 -1.27
N GLU A 187 -8.73 0.65 -1.92
CA GLU A 187 -9.60 0.64 -3.08
C GLU A 187 -11.06 0.38 -2.73
N ASN A 188 -11.92 1.11 -3.40
CA ASN A 188 -13.36 0.97 -3.28
C ASN A 188 -13.85 -0.23 -4.10
N ASP A 189 -14.90 -0.89 -3.62
CA ASP A 189 -15.56 -2.02 -4.30
C ASP A 189 -16.35 -1.53 -5.53
N SER A 190 -15.60 -1.29 -6.60
CA SER A 190 -16.14 -0.79 -7.87
C SER A 190 -15.30 -1.31 -9.03
N GLU A 191 -15.78 -2.38 -9.67
CA GLU A 191 -15.16 -2.95 -10.86
C GLU A 191 -16.21 -3.28 -11.89
N MET A 192 -15.98 -2.86 -13.14
CA MET A 192 -16.95 -2.99 -14.22
C MET A 192 -16.33 -3.46 -15.54
N HIS A 193 -15.22 -4.16 -15.50
CA HIS A 193 -14.50 -4.68 -16.66
C HIS A 193 -15.41 -5.43 -17.65
N GLY A 194 -16.41 -6.14 -17.15
CA GLY A 194 -17.39 -6.85 -17.98
C GLY A 194 -18.20 -5.98 -18.95
N PHE A 195 -18.17 -4.64 -18.80
CA PHE A 195 -18.81 -3.71 -19.75
C PHE A 195 -17.96 -3.41 -20.99
N VAL A 196 -16.66 -3.73 -20.98
CA VAL A 196 -15.72 -3.46 -22.09
C VAL A 196 -16.24 -3.98 -23.43
N ASN A 197 -16.88 -5.14 -23.43
CA ASN A 197 -17.40 -5.79 -24.63
C ASN A 197 -18.89 -5.48 -24.91
N ARG A 198 -19.50 -4.57 -24.14
CA ARG A 198 -20.90 -4.16 -24.34
C ARG A 198 -20.98 -2.92 -25.20
N GLY A 199 -22.09 -2.83 -25.93
CA GLY A 199 -22.38 -1.71 -26.83
C GLY A 199 -22.09 -1.99 -28.30
N PRO A 200 -22.55 -1.11 -29.20
CA PRO A 200 -22.38 -1.25 -30.64
C PRO A 200 -20.90 -1.26 -31.03
N GLY A 201 -20.42 -2.41 -31.48
CA GLY A 201 -19.04 -2.55 -31.97
C GLY A 201 -17.99 -2.98 -30.93
N GLY A 202 -18.39 -3.30 -29.68
CA GLY A 202 -17.44 -3.73 -28.64
C GLY A 202 -16.35 -2.68 -28.40
N ASN A 203 -16.74 -1.48 -27.99
CA ASN A 203 -15.86 -0.28 -28.02
C ASN A 203 -14.84 -0.20 -26.89
N GLY A 204 -14.49 -1.31 -26.25
CA GLY A 204 -13.51 -1.28 -25.17
C GLY A 204 -13.88 -0.28 -24.06
N TYR A 205 -12.91 0.47 -23.58
CA TYR A 205 -13.10 1.50 -22.55
C TYR A 205 -13.60 2.86 -23.10
N ASP A 206 -14.25 2.90 -24.27
CA ASP A 206 -14.87 4.14 -24.77
C ASP A 206 -16.06 4.57 -23.89
N VAL A 207 -15.75 5.04 -22.70
CA VAL A 207 -16.71 5.46 -21.69
C VAL A 207 -17.51 6.68 -22.11
N VAL A 208 -16.92 7.53 -22.95
CA VAL A 208 -17.52 8.81 -23.38
C VAL A 208 -18.66 8.57 -24.35
N ASN A 209 -18.47 7.66 -25.31
CA ASN A 209 -19.44 7.39 -26.38
C ASN A 209 -20.31 6.16 -26.10
N ASN A 210 -20.01 5.37 -25.08
CA ASN A 210 -20.79 4.21 -24.72
C ASN A 210 -21.79 4.53 -23.58
N PRO A 211 -23.09 4.74 -23.90
CA PRO A 211 -24.10 5.08 -22.90
C PRO A 211 -24.45 3.93 -21.94
N GLU A 212 -24.00 2.70 -22.24
CA GLU A 212 -24.22 1.56 -21.38
C GLU A 212 -23.30 1.52 -20.17
N TRP A 213 -22.22 2.31 -20.16
CA TRP A 213 -21.36 2.43 -18.99
C TRP A 213 -22.10 3.06 -17.82
N ILE A 214 -22.31 2.27 -16.77
CA ILE A 214 -23.10 2.68 -15.59
C ILE A 214 -22.45 3.84 -14.81
N CYS A 215 -21.15 4.09 -14.99
CA CYS A 215 -20.48 5.24 -14.39
C CYS A 215 -21.03 6.61 -14.86
N ASN A 216 -21.76 6.63 -15.98
CA ASN A 216 -22.45 7.82 -16.50
C ASN A 216 -23.97 7.82 -16.29
N GLN A 217 -24.53 6.70 -15.81
CA GLN A 217 -25.98 6.58 -15.62
C GLN A 217 -26.36 7.10 -14.23
N LYS A 218 -27.30 8.05 -14.21
CA LYS A 218 -27.75 8.71 -12.98
C LYS A 218 -28.39 7.74 -11.97
N GLU A 219 -29.02 6.70 -12.44
CA GLU A 219 -29.66 5.66 -11.62
C GLU A 219 -28.67 4.93 -10.73
N TRP A 220 -27.37 4.90 -11.11
CA TRP A 220 -26.29 4.26 -10.38
C TRP A 220 -25.51 5.21 -9.47
N GLU A 221 -25.75 6.54 -9.54
CA GLU A 221 -25.00 7.55 -8.75
C GLU A 221 -24.95 7.18 -7.27
N ARG A 222 -26.08 6.77 -6.69
CA ARG A 222 -26.13 6.38 -5.29
C ARG A 222 -25.30 5.13 -5.00
N ALA A 223 -25.27 4.15 -5.89
CA ALA A 223 -24.49 2.93 -5.70
C ALA A 223 -22.97 3.21 -5.66
N PHE A 224 -22.50 4.16 -6.46
CA PHE A 224 -21.11 4.61 -6.45
C PHE A 224 -20.77 5.39 -5.18
N THR A 225 -21.54 6.45 -4.91
CA THR A 225 -21.28 7.33 -3.77
C THR A 225 -21.41 6.62 -2.44
N GLU A 226 -22.43 5.75 -2.27
CA GLU A 226 -22.65 5.01 -1.02
C GLU A 226 -21.50 4.01 -0.72
N ARG A 227 -20.90 3.37 -1.74
CA ARG A 227 -19.72 2.52 -1.55
C ARG A 227 -18.55 3.34 -1.01
N MET A 228 -18.26 4.48 -1.61
CA MET A 228 -17.17 5.36 -1.16
C MET A 228 -17.44 5.93 0.23
N GLU A 229 -18.66 6.37 0.49
CA GLU A 229 -19.08 6.86 1.81
C GLU A 229 -18.90 5.80 2.91
N ARG A 230 -19.26 4.55 2.64
CA ARG A 230 -19.12 3.45 3.59
C ARG A 230 -17.66 3.11 3.83
N SER A 231 -16.84 3.01 2.79
CA SER A 231 -15.40 2.76 2.89
C SER A 231 -14.73 3.86 3.71
N TYR A 232 -14.97 5.13 3.36
CA TYR A 232 -14.43 6.26 4.09
C TYR A 232 -14.89 6.28 5.55
N ASN A 233 -16.18 6.18 5.84
CA ASN A 233 -16.70 6.27 7.21
C ASN A 233 -16.21 5.15 8.10
N ARG A 234 -16.00 3.95 7.55
CA ARG A 234 -15.44 2.81 8.29
C ARG A 234 -13.97 3.01 8.63
N ASP A 235 -13.17 3.50 7.67
CA ASP A 235 -11.71 3.38 7.69
C ASP A 235 -10.97 4.73 7.83
N LYS A 236 -11.68 5.86 7.90
CA LYS A 236 -11.12 7.22 7.95
C LYS A 236 -10.09 7.50 9.04
N ASN A 237 -10.07 6.70 10.11
CA ASN A 237 -9.15 6.88 11.24
C ASN A 237 -7.87 6.05 11.14
N HIS A 238 -7.72 5.20 10.11
CA HIS A 238 -6.48 4.45 9.92
C HIS A 238 -5.34 5.37 9.45
N THR A 239 -4.22 5.28 10.15
CA THR A 239 -3.03 6.08 9.88
C THR A 239 -2.35 5.66 8.57
N CYS A 240 -2.38 4.38 8.25
CA CYS A 240 -1.69 3.79 7.08
C CYS A 240 -2.29 4.21 5.73
N ILE A 241 -3.54 4.65 5.66
CA ILE A 241 -4.18 5.00 4.39
C ILE A 241 -3.61 6.32 3.88
N PHE A 242 -2.88 6.27 2.76
CA PHE A 242 -2.36 7.47 2.10
C PHE A 242 -3.24 7.92 0.93
N SER A 243 -3.99 6.98 0.33
CA SER A 243 -4.82 7.25 -0.84
C SER A 243 -6.13 6.47 -0.82
N TRP A 244 -7.19 7.12 -1.29
CA TRP A 244 -8.49 6.52 -1.62
C TRP A 244 -8.52 6.24 -3.12
N SER A 245 -8.67 4.97 -3.51
CA SER A 245 -8.85 4.56 -4.90
C SER A 245 -10.32 4.35 -5.21
N LEU A 246 -10.79 4.92 -6.31
CA LEU A 246 -12.22 4.94 -6.66
C LEU A 246 -12.74 3.60 -7.19
N GLY A 247 -11.85 2.71 -7.58
CA GLY A 247 -12.18 1.38 -8.12
C GLY A 247 -11.18 0.96 -9.18
N ASN A 248 -11.43 -0.22 -9.73
CA ASN A 248 -10.62 -0.87 -10.75
C ASN A 248 -11.42 -1.06 -12.03
N GLU A 249 -10.80 -0.79 -13.19
CA GLU A 249 -11.37 -1.06 -14.52
C GLU A 249 -12.86 -0.70 -14.64
N SER A 250 -13.23 0.43 -14.04
CA SER A 250 -14.62 0.87 -13.86
C SER A 250 -15.04 1.99 -14.79
N GLY A 251 -14.14 2.40 -15.68
CA GLY A 251 -14.29 3.60 -16.49
C GLY A 251 -14.18 4.87 -15.67
N PHE A 252 -14.44 6.01 -16.29
CA PHE A 252 -14.48 7.29 -15.59
C PHE A 252 -15.62 8.17 -16.10
N GLY A 253 -16.55 8.51 -15.20
CA GLY A 253 -17.75 9.27 -15.55
C GLY A 253 -18.29 10.14 -14.43
N THR A 254 -19.53 10.61 -14.62
CA THR A 254 -20.22 11.49 -13.66
C THR A 254 -20.29 10.93 -12.26
N ASN A 255 -20.50 9.63 -12.11
CA ASN A 255 -20.63 8.99 -10.80
C ASN A 255 -19.30 8.96 -10.04
N HIS A 256 -18.16 8.75 -10.75
CA HIS A 256 -16.82 8.88 -10.15
C HIS A 256 -16.52 10.30 -9.69
N ARG A 257 -16.92 11.32 -10.48
CA ARG A 257 -16.77 12.72 -10.07
C ARG A 257 -17.52 13.04 -8.78
N ARG A 258 -18.71 12.42 -8.56
CA ARG A 258 -19.44 12.54 -7.29
C ARG A 258 -18.67 11.92 -6.11
N MET A 259 -18.00 10.79 -6.35
CA MET A 259 -17.12 10.21 -5.31
C MET A 259 -15.94 11.14 -4.98
N ILE A 260 -15.31 11.75 -6.00
CA ILE A 260 -14.24 12.75 -5.81
C ILE A 260 -14.75 13.96 -5.03
N GLU A 261 -15.89 14.52 -5.41
CA GLU A 261 -16.52 15.66 -4.72
C GLU A 261 -16.76 15.33 -3.23
N TYR A 262 -17.24 14.13 -2.94
CA TYR A 262 -17.42 13.67 -1.56
C TYR A 262 -16.09 13.61 -0.80
N LEU A 263 -15.07 12.97 -1.36
CA LEU A 263 -13.76 12.85 -0.73
C LEU A 263 -13.10 14.23 -0.53
N ARG A 264 -13.10 15.12 -1.53
CA ARG A 264 -12.55 16.46 -1.41
C ARG A 264 -13.23 17.29 -0.31
N LYS A 265 -14.49 16.99 -0.01
CA LYS A 265 -15.23 17.65 1.07
C LYS A 265 -14.92 17.08 2.44
N THR A 266 -14.73 15.75 2.54
CA THR A 266 -14.65 15.04 3.82
C THR A 266 -13.22 14.71 4.26
N ASP A 267 -12.31 14.54 3.32
CA ASP A 267 -10.89 14.24 3.56
C ASP A 267 -10.00 15.17 2.72
N LYS A 268 -9.21 15.98 3.40
CA LYS A 268 -8.28 16.93 2.76
C LYS A 268 -6.81 16.49 2.88
N LYS A 269 -6.57 15.32 3.45
CA LYS A 269 -5.22 14.86 3.81
C LYS A 269 -4.72 13.72 2.96
N ARG A 270 -5.64 12.89 2.47
CA ARG A 270 -5.31 11.71 1.67
C ARG A 270 -5.51 12.00 0.19
N LEU A 271 -4.68 11.33 -0.60
CA LEU A 271 -4.70 11.46 -2.05
C LEU A 271 -5.89 10.67 -2.64
N ILE A 272 -6.32 11.07 -3.81
CA ILE A 272 -7.35 10.37 -4.59
C ILE A 272 -6.69 9.73 -5.80
N HIS A 273 -6.96 8.44 -6.00
CA HIS A 273 -6.49 7.64 -7.12
C HIS A 273 -7.66 7.16 -7.99
N CYS A 274 -7.47 7.18 -9.30
CA CYS A 274 -8.36 6.59 -10.29
C CYS A 274 -7.57 6.36 -11.58
N GLU A 275 -7.16 5.12 -11.83
CA GLU A 275 -6.39 4.78 -13.03
C GLU A 275 -7.17 5.06 -14.31
N ASP A 276 -8.45 4.63 -14.36
CA ASP A 276 -9.30 4.85 -15.53
C ASP A 276 -9.38 6.32 -15.97
N ALA A 277 -9.39 7.27 -15.02
CA ALA A 277 -9.43 8.69 -15.36
C ALA A 277 -8.19 9.11 -16.15
N THR A 278 -7.02 8.65 -15.72
CA THR A 278 -5.73 9.04 -16.34
C THR A 278 -5.45 8.25 -17.62
N ARG A 279 -5.80 6.97 -17.66
CA ARG A 279 -5.70 6.16 -18.87
C ARG A 279 -6.61 6.68 -19.98
N ILE A 280 -7.88 6.92 -19.71
CA ILE A 280 -8.84 7.45 -20.68
C ILE A 280 -8.46 8.86 -21.12
N SER A 281 -7.87 9.67 -20.23
CA SER A 281 -7.32 10.99 -20.58
C SER A 281 -6.32 10.91 -21.72
N GLU A 282 -5.40 9.95 -21.69
CA GLU A 282 -4.42 9.75 -22.76
C GLU A 282 -5.03 9.10 -23.99
N GLU A 283 -5.72 7.96 -23.82
CA GLU A 283 -6.26 7.18 -24.91
C GLU A 283 -7.28 7.95 -25.77
N GLN A 284 -8.06 8.83 -25.13
CA GLN A 284 -9.12 9.58 -25.79
C GLN A 284 -8.82 11.07 -25.94
N ASN A 285 -7.63 11.52 -25.53
CA ASN A 285 -7.20 12.91 -25.56
C ASN A 285 -8.17 13.86 -24.84
N ILE A 286 -8.47 13.55 -23.57
CA ILE A 286 -9.35 14.33 -22.68
C ILE A 286 -8.54 14.77 -21.45
N PRO A 287 -7.65 15.80 -21.58
CA PRO A 287 -6.69 16.16 -20.52
C PRO A 287 -7.32 16.46 -19.18
N GLU A 288 -8.53 17.03 -19.15
CA GLU A 288 -9.24 17.34 -17.90
C GLU A 288 -9.61 16.12 -17.05
N PHE A 289 -9.51 14.90 -17.56
CA PHE A 289 -9.72 13.71 -16.78
C PHE A 289 -8.51 13.38 -15.90
N ALA A 290 -7.29 13.65 -16.39
CA ALA A 290 -6.06 13.48 -15.64
C ALA A 290 -5.99 14.41 -14.40
N ASP A 291 -6.65 15.56 -14.47
CA ASP A 291 -6.67 16.56 -13.38
C ASP A 291 -7.68 16.24 -12.25
N GLN A 292 -8.46 15.18 -12.37
CA GLN A 292 -9.47 14.83 -11.38
C GLN A 292 -8.88 14.09 -10.16
N PRO A 293 -8.09 13.01 -10.30
CA PRO A 293 -7.35 12.39 -9.19
C PRO A 293 -6.09 13.22 -8.85
N ASP A 294 -5.42 12.85 -7.75
CA ASP A 294 -4.14 13.46 -7.35
C ASP A 294 -2.93 12.76 -7.95
N LEU A 295 -3.11 11.51 -8.38
CA LEU A 295 -2.07 10.65 -8.95
C LEU A 295 -2.40 10.35 -10.40
N PHE A 296 -1.43 10.51 -11.28
CA PHE A 296 -1.48 9.91 -12.60
C PHE A 296 -1.09 8.44 -12.48
N SER A 297 -1.92 7.55 -13.01
CA SER A 297 -1.74 6.11 -12.79
C SER A 297 -1.91 5.32 -14.08
N ARG A 298 -1.13 4.24 -14.21
CA ARG A 298 -1.19 3.31 -15.34
C ARG A 298 -1.07 1.88 -14.84
N MET A 299 -1.63 0.96 -15.64
CA MET A 299 -1.41 -0.48 -15.53
C MET A 299 -0.44 -0.92 -16.61
N TYR A 300 0.57 -1.69 -16.22
CA TYR A 300 1.56 -2.34 -17.10
C TYR A 300 2.24 -1.43 -18.14
N PRO A 301 2.65 -0.20 -17.79
CA PRO A 301 3.43 0.63 -18.70
C PRO A 301 4.81 0.00 -18.93
N GLU A 302 5.38 0.14 -20.11
CA GLU A 302 6.76 -0.24 -20.40
C GLU A 302 7.76 0.66 -19.65
N VAL A 303 8.99 0.18 -19.41
CA VAL A 303 10.05 0.96 -18.72
C VAL A 303 10.35 2.27 -19.48
N GLU A 304 10.38 2.20 -20.80
CA GLU A 304 10.59 3.37 -21.67
C GLU A 304 9.42 4.36 -21.62
N GLU A 305 8.19 3.89 -21.40
CA GLU A 305 7.01 4.75 -21.23
C GLU A 305 7.11 5.58 -19.95
N ILE A 306 7.44 4.95 -18.82
CA ILE A 306 7.61 5.70 -17.57
C ILE A 306 8.78 6.68 -17.64
N ARG A 307 9.86 6.32 -18.36
CA ARG A 307 10.98 7.21 -18.61
C ARG A 307 10.55 8.42 -19.44
N ALA A 308 9.80 8.20 -20.52
CA ALA A 308 9.31 9.28 -21.38
C ALA A 308 8.42 10.26 -20.59
N HIS A 309 7.51 9.78 -19.75
CA HIS A 309 6.72 10.64 -18.86
C HIS A 309 7.59 11.40 -17.85
N ALA A 310 8.65 10.76 -17.35
CA ALA A 310 9.56 11.39 -16.39
C ALA A 310 10.39 12.50 -17.03
N GLU A 311 10.79 12.35 -18.28
CA GLU A 311 11.59 13.32 -19.07
C GLU A 311 10.75 14.45 -19.67
N ASP A 312 9.44 14.24 -19.81
CA ASP A 312 8.54 15.29 -20.31
C ASP A 312 8.37 16.39 -19.25
N GLU A 313 8.96 17.56 -19.53
CA GLU A 313 8.84 18.74 -18.67
C GLU A 313 7.42 19.34 -18.65
N THR A 314 6.56 18.98 -19.57
CA THR A 314 5.16 19.43 -19.61
C THR A 314 4.24 18.56 -18.76
N PHE A 315 4.64 17.35 -18.44
CA PHE A 315 3.89 16.43 -17.59
C PHE A 315 3.94 16.87 -16.12
N ARG A 316 2.78 17.17 -15.53
CA ARG A 316 2.63 17.86 -14.23
C ARG A 316 1.98 16.99 -13.15
N HIS A 317 2.08 15.67 -13.25
CA HIS A 317 1.47 14.76 -12.29
C HIS A 317 2.51 13.83 -11.65
N PRO A 318 2.35 13.46 -10.36
CA PRO A 318 3.08 12.34 -9.80
C PRO A 318 2.63 11.04 -10.48
N TYR A 319 3.57 10.23 -10.93
CA TYR A 319 3.29 9.00 -11.67
C TYR A 319 3.37 7.78 -10.77
N PHE A 320 2.32 6.99 -10.76
CA PHE A 320 2.18 5.76 -9.97
C PHE A 320 1.74 4.60 -10.86
N MET A 321 2.39 3.45 -10.77
CA MET A 321 1.96 2.23 -11.47
C MET A 321 1.07 1.42 -10.53
N CYS A 322 -0.26 1.50 -10.68
CA CYS A 322 -1.14 0.74 -9.79
C CYS A 322 -1.05 -0.77 -10.01
N GLU A 323 -0.62 -1.20 -11.21
CA GLU A 323 -0.26 -2.57 -11.54
C GLU A 323 0.94 -2.58 -12.50
N TYR A 324 1.96 -3.40 -12.21
CA TYR A 324 3.10 -3.59 -13.11
C TYR A 324 3.79 -4.94 -12.84
N SER A 325 4.69 -5.36 -13.70
CA SER A 325 5.53 -6.57 -13.54
C SER A 325 4.72 -7.78 -13.12
N HIS A 326 3.75 -8.20 -13.96
CA HIS A 326 2.84 -9.31 -13.68
C HIS A 326 3.58 -10.60 -13.31
N ALA A 327 3.32 -11.14 -12.11
CA ALA A 327 4.11 -12.22 -11.51
C ALA A 327 3.69 -13.65 -11.92
N MET A 328 2.86 -13.78 -12.97
CA MET A 328 2.44 -15.08 -13.47
C MET A 328 3.61 -15.90 -14.03
N GLY A 329 3.60 -17.19 -13.75
CA GLY A 329 4.62 -18.12 -14.27
C GLY A 329 6.01 -17.85 -13.70
N ASN A 330 6.97 -17.48 -14.56
CA ASN A 330 8.34 -17.14 -14.17
C ASN A 330 8.55 -15.63 -13.90
N GLY A 331 7.49 -14.81 -13.98
CA GLY A 331 7.53 -13.41 -13.64
C GLY A 331 7.63 -13.16 -12.12
N PRO A 332 7.84 -11.87 -11.74
CA PRO A 332 8.35 -10.81 -12.57
C PRO A 332 9.86 -10.95 -12.83
N GLY A 333 10.38 -10.35 -13.91
CA GLY A 333 11.80 -10.40 -14.28
C GLY A 333 12.44 -9.06 -14.59
N ASP A 334 11.67 -7.97 -14.57
CA ASP A 334 12.06 -6.63 -15.00
C ASP A 334 11.91 -5.57 -13.89
N VAL A 335 11.65 -5.99 -12.66
CA VAL A 335 11.41 -5.06 -11.54
C VAL A 335 12.60 -4.16 -11.29
N CYS A 336 13.83 -4.69 -11.40
CA CYS A 336 15.05 -3.90 -11.22
C CYS A 336 15.16 -2.79 -12.28
N ASP A 337 14.80 -3.04 -13.54
CA ASP A 337 14.86 -2.06 -14.63
C ASP A 337 13.90 -0.87 -14.38
N TYR A 338 12.69 -1.16 -13.92
CA TYR A 338 11.76 -0.11 -13.47
C TYR A 338 12.36 0.72 -12.33
N TRP A 339 12.97 0.06 -11.33
CA TRP A 339 13.48 0.77 -10.14
C TRP A 339 14.73 1.57 -10.41
N GLU A 340 15.55 1.21 -11.39
CA GLU A 340 16.63 2.05 -11.88
C GLU A 340 16.10 3.40 -12.41
N VAL A 341 14.98 3.39 -13.14
CA VAL A 341 14.35 4.63 -13.65
C VAL A 341 13.62 5.37 -12.51
N ILE A 342 12.87 4.68 -11.65
CA ILE A 342 12.10 5.29 -10.56
C ILE A 342 13.01 6.08 -9.60
N TYR A 343 14.21 5.57 -9.29
CA TYR A 343 15.16 6.28 -8.43
C TYR A 343 15.77 7.54 -9.06
N GLN A 344 15.77 7.65 -10.39
CA GLN A 344 16.33 8.81 -11.09
C GLN A 344 15.39 10.02 -11.08
N TYR A 345 14.07 9.81 -11.01
CA TYR A 345 13.08 10.86 -11.18
C TYR A 345 12.15 10.99 -9.96
N PRO A 346 12.11 12.17 -9.30
CA PRO A 346 11.23 12.41 -8.15
C PRO A 346 9.77 12.06 -8.40
N LYS A 347 9.21 12.51 -9.55
CA LYS A 347 7.79 12.34 -9.90
C LYS A 347 7.36 10.89 -10.19
N LEU A 348 8.29 9.94 -10.39
CA LEU A 348 7.99 8.52 -10.43
C LEU A 348 7.93 8.01 -8.99
N ILE A 349 6.74 8.00 -8.38
CA ILE A 349 6.60 7.75 -6.95
C ILE A 349 6.61 6.27 -6.56
N GLY A 350 6.52 5.35 -7.53
CA GLY A 350 6.56 3.90 -7.33
C GLY A 350 5.38 3.18 -7.96
N GLY A 351 5.04 2.01 -7.44
CA GLY A 351 3.93 1.20 -7.96
C GLY A 351 3.68 -0.07 -7.16
N CYS A 352 2.66 -0.85 -7.58
CA CYS A 352 2.29 -2.12 -6.97
C CYS A 352 2.42 -3.26 -7.98
N ILE A 353 3.28 -4.24 -7.69
CA ILE A 353 3.40 -5.45 -8.51
C ILE A 353 2.08 -6.20 -8.52
N TRP A 354 1.64 -6.71 -9.65
CA TRP A 354 0.52 -7.63 -9.76
C TRP A 354 1.04 -9.06 -9.68
N GLU A 355 0.72 -9.85 -8.66
CA GLU A 355 0.14 -9.50 -7.38
C GLU A 355 0.82 -10.29 -6.21
N TRP A 356 0.20 -10.31 -5.02
CA TRP A 356 0.82 -10.89 -3.84
C TRP A 356 0.88 -12.41 -3.87
N ALA A 357 -0.25 -13.12 -4.01
CA ALA A 357 -0.30 -14.56 -3.81
C ALA A 357 -1.15 -15.29 -4.85
N ASP A 358 -0.75 -16.49 -5.24
CA ASP A 358 -1.56 -17.35 -6.11
C ASP A 358 -2.94 -17.64 -5.52
N HIS A 359 -3.97 -17.57 -6.36
CA HIS A 359 -5.37 -17.83 -6.00
C HIS A 359 -5.73 -19.29 -6.23
N THR A 360 -5.18 -20.20 -5.45
CA THR A 360 -5.52 -21.61 -5.50
C THR A 360 -6.20 -22.08 -4.23
N VAL A 361 -7.03 -23.11 -4.32
CA VAL A 361 -7.58 -23.84 -3.18
C VAL A 361 -7.07 -25.25 -3.15
N ILE A 362 -6.86 -25.81 -1.96
CA ILE A 362 -6.41 -27.18 -1.79
C ILE A 362 -7.62 -28.10 -1.61
N VAL A 363 -7.83 -29.02 -2.57
CA VAL A 363 -8.87 -30.03 -2.52
C VAL A 363 -8.19 -31.41 -2.58
N ASP A 364 -8.42 -32.24 -1.57
CA ASP A 364 -7.79 -33.56 -1.44
C ASP A 364 -6.24 -33.53 -1.52
N GLY A 365 -5.63 -32.46 -0.97
CA GLY A 365 -4.19 -32.25 -0.96
C GLY A 365 -3.59 -31.75 -2.27
N VAL A 366 -4.42 -31.40 -3.27
CA VAL A 366 -4.00 -30.91 -4.59
C VAL A 366 -4.42 -29.45 -4.73
N PRO A 367 -3.49 -28.52 -5.05
CA PRO A 367 -3.84 -27.15 -5.41
C PRO A 367 -4.67 -27.13 -6.70
N ARG A 368 -5.79 -26.41 -6.69
CA ARG A 368 -6.70 -26.24 -7.83
C ARG A 368 -7.11 -24.78 -7.98
N TYR A 369 -7.47 -24.39 -9.19
CA TYR A 369 -8.02 -23.07 -9.51
C TYR A 369 -9.22 -23.18 -10.45
N GLY A 370 -9.87 -22.06 -10.80
CA GLY A 370 -11.05 -22.06 -11.64
C GLY A 370 -10.81 -22.73 -13.00
N GLY A 371 -11.69 -23.65 -13.35
CA GLY A 371 -11.57 -24.54 -14.52
C GLY A 371 -11.11 -25.97 -14.20
N ASP A 372 -10.61 -26.22 -12.99
CA ASP A 372 -10.15 -27.56 -12.56
C ASP A 372 -11.28 -28.41 -11.95
N PHE A 373 -12.51 -27.89 -11.86
CA PHE A 373 -13.61 -28.57 -11.22
C PHE A 373 -14.61 -29.09 -12.24
N GLU A 374 -15.15 -30.28 -11.98
CA GLU A 374 -16.12 -30.93 -12.85
C GLU A 374 -17.38 -30.04 -13.04
N GLY A 375 -17.75 -29.79 -14.30
CA GLY A 375 -18.90 -28.99 -14.65
C GLY A 375 -18.64 -27.48 -14.83
N GLU A 376 -17.43 -27.00 -14.63
CA GLU A 376 -17.07 -25.62 -14.99
C GLU A 376 -17.04 -25.44 -16.51
N MET A 377 -17.56 -24.29 -16.96
CA MET A 377 -17.69 -23.98 -18.39
C MET A 377 -16.46 -23.25 -18.95
N THR A 378 -15.65 -22.65 -18.09
CA THR A 378 -14.49 -21.83 -18.46
C THR A 378 -13.24 -22.33 -17.77
N HIS A 379 -12.11 -22.16 -18.45
CA HIS A 379 -10.79 -22.49 -17.92
C HIS A 379 -9.77 -21.52 -18.50
N ASP A 380 -9.24 -20.64 -17.65
CA ASP A 380 -8.28 -19.62 -18.07
C ASP A 380 -6.80 -20.04 -17.88
N GLY A 381 -6.54 -21.35 -17.85
CA GLY A 381 -5.19 -21.88 -17.61
C GLY A 381 -4.68 -21.51 -16.22
N ASN A 382 -3.44 -21.06 -16.13
CA ASN A 382 -2.81 -20.65 -14.86
C ASN A 382 -2.96 -19.17 -14.53
N PHE A 383 -3.97 -18.49 -15.07
CA PHE A 383 -4.10 -17.03 -14.95
C PHE A 383 -4.35 -16.54 -13.51
N CYS A 384 -4.75 -17.42 -12.60
CA CYS A 384 -4.84 -17.14 -11.16
C CYS A 384 -3.58 -17.48 -10.37
N CYS A 385 -2.51 -17.93 -11.05
CA CYS A 385 -1.23 -18.27 -10.42
C CYS A 385 -0.21 -17.17 -10.71
N ASP A 386 -0.58 -15.96 -10.39
CA ASP A 386 0.10 -14.71 -10.72
C ASP A 386 0.67 -13.97 -9.49
N GLY A 387 0.74 -14.66 -8.36
CA GLY A 387 1.34 -14.15 -7.13
C GLY A 387 2.87 -14.12 -7.12
N LEU A 388 3.45 -13.16 -6.41
CA LEU A 388 4.87 -13.19 -6.00
C LEU A 388 5.18 -14.42 -5.14
N VAL A 389 4.20 -14.89 -4.37
CA VAL A 389 4.30 -16.07 -3.52
C VAL A 389 3.30 -17.13 -3.98
N PHE A 390 3.61 -18.40 -3.69
CA PHE A 390 2.64 -19.46 -3.82
C PHE A 390 1.47 -19.29 -2.85
N ALA A 391 0.38 -20.03 -3.06
CA ALA A 391 -0.80 -19.95 -2.19
C ALA A 391 -0.49 -20.28 -0.71
N ASP A 392 0.53 -21.09 -0.45
CA ASP A 392 1.04 -21.41 0.90
C ASP A 392 2.00 -20.35 1.48
N ARG A 393 2.21 -19.23 0.75
CA ARG A 393 3.11 -18.12 1.08
C ARG A 393 4.61 -18.44 1.02
N SER A 394 5.00 -19.57 0.44
CA SER A 394 6.41 -19.79 0.11
C SER A 394 6.84 -18.91 -1.07
N PHE A 395 8.11 -18.50 -1.07
CA PHE A 395 8.63 -17.56 -2.06
C PHE A 395 8.87 -18.23 -3.40
N LYS A 396 8.46 -17.57 -4.49
CA LYS A 396 8.83 -17.89 -5.87
C LYS A 396 10.16 -17.21 -6.24
N ALA A 397 10.69 -17.54 -7.42
CA ALA A 397 11.88 -16.84 -7.96
C ALA A 397 11.63 -15.32 -8.08
N GLY A 398 10.45 -14.91 -8.55
CA GLY A 398 10.05 -13.51 -8.66
C GLY A 398 9.99 -12.76 -7.33
N SER A 399 9.78 -13.46 -6.19
CA SER A 399 9.86 -12.84 -4.86
C SER A 399 11.25 -12.29 -4.59
N TYR A 400 12.30 -13.02 -4.97
CA TYR A 400 13.69 -12.60 -4.77
C TYR A 400 14.09 -11.46 -5.71
N GLU A 401 13.53 -11.43 -6.92
CA GLU A 401 13.68 -10.29 -7.83
C GLU A 401 13.06 -9.02 -7.22
N ALA A 402 11.82 -9.11 -6.75
CA ALA A 402 11.15 -8.00 -6.06
C ALA A 402 11.93 -7.56 -4.82
N LYS A 403 12.40 -8.50 -3.98
CA LYS A 403 13.24 -8.20 -2.81
C LYS A 403 14.48 -7.43 -3.19
N ARG A 404 15.17 -7.82 -4.27
CA ARG A 404 16.37 -7.15 -4.79
C ARG A 404 16.07 -5.74 -5.26
N ALA A 405 15.03 -5.55 -6.05
CA ALA A 405 14.64 -4.24 -6.56
C ALA A 405 14.21 -3.27 -5.43
N TYR A 406 13.55 -3.80 -4.39
CA TYR A 406 13.00 -3.04 -3.26
C TYR A 406 13.97 -2.84 -2.09
N GLN A 407 15.17 -3.44 -2.15
CA GLN A 407 16.11 -3.36 -1.03
C GLN A 407 16.50 -1.92 -0.68
N TYR A 408 16.88 -1.73 0.59
CA TYR A 408 17.25 -0.41 1.13
C TYR A 408 18.76 -0.19 1.21
N LEU A 409 19.52 -0.96 0.47
CA LEU A 409 20.98 -0.87 0.36
C LEU A 409 21.38 -0.82 -1.10
N SER A 410 22.26 0.08 -1.47
CA SER A 410 22.96 0.06 -2.75
C SER A 410 24.46 0.01 -2.51
N CYS A 411 25.14 -0.85 -3.26
CA CYS A 411 26.61 -0.96 -3.20
C CYS A 411 27.17 -1.00 -4.61
N HIS A 412 28.23 -0.24 -4.85
CA HIS A 412 29.00 -0.34 -6.08
C HIS A 412 30.52 -0.17 -5.81
N LEU A 413 31.33 -0.69 -6.69
CA LEU A 413 32.77 -0.71 -6.52
C LEU A 413 33.45 0.25 -7.49
N GLU A 414 34.28 1.16 -6.96
CA GLU A 414 35.15 2.05 -7.72
C GLU A 414 36.63 1.76 -7.41
N GLY A 415 37.25 0.90 -8.21
CA GLY A 415 38.60 0.42 -7.92
C GLY A 415 38.65 -0.43 -6.67
N SER A 416 39.30 0.04 -5.58
CA SER A 416 39.28 -0.62 -4.26
C SER A 416 38.30 0.01 -3.28
N ARG A 417 37.54 1.03 -3.68
CA ARG A 417 36.54 1.70 -2.84
C ARG A 417 35.20 1.10 -3.05
N LEU A 418 34.60 0.55 -2.01
CA LEU A 418 33.21 0.11 -1.98
C LEU A 418 32.36 1.29 -1.53
N ILE A 419 31.53 1.81 -2.40
CA ILE A 419 30.56 2.85 -2.09
C ILE A 419 29.31 2.20 -1.58
N VAL A 420 28.91 2.50 -0.35
CA VAL A 420 27.71 1.98 0.31
C VAL A 420 26.74 3.14 0.48
N LYS A 421 25.52 2.98 -0.03
CA LYS A 421 24.44 3.97 0.07
C LYS A 421 23.28 3.44 0.89
N ASN A 422 22.84 4.22 1.87
CA ASN A 422 21.62 3.98 2.62
C ASN A 422 20.41 4.45 1.80
N LEU A 423 19.54 3.53 1.41
CA LEU A 423 18.29 3.84 0.68
C LEU A 423 17.06 3.93 1.58
N TYR A 424 17.18 3.71 2.90
CA TYR A 424 16.10 3.98 3.85
C TYR A 424 15.71 5.46 3.82
N ASP A 425 14.47 5.72 4.20
CA ASP A 425 13.91 7.07 4.26
C ASP A 425 14.02 7.66 5.68
N PHE A 426 13.99 6.79 6.71
CA PHE A 426 13.92 7.20 8.12
C PHE A 426 14.88 6.42 9.04
N THR A 427 15.61 5.43 8.54
CA THR A 427 16.38 4.50 9.38
C THR A 427 17.87 4.58 9.09
N ASN A 428 18.69 4.84 10.12
CA ASN A 428 20.16 4.79 10.05
C ASN A 428 20.62 3.33 9.91
N LEU A 429 21.67 3.06 9.12
CA LEU A 429 22.21 1.71 8.96
C LEU A 429 22.85 1.15 10.22
N ASN A 430 23.09 1.97 11.27
CA ASN A 430 23.59 1.46 12.55
C ASN A 430 22.61 0.52 13.28
N GLU A 431 21.35 0.49 12.87
CA GLU A 431 20.34 -0.47 13.37
C GLU A 431 20.50 -1.87 12.75
N PHE A 432 21.43 -2.03 11.77
CA PHE A 432 21.66 -3.25 11.03
C PHE A 432 23.11 -3.73 11.17
N THR A 433 23.31 -5.00 10.81
CA THR A 433 24.64 -5.58 10.63
C THR A 433 24.98 -5.60 9.15
N PHE A 434 25.97 -4.84 8.74
CA PHE A 434 26.52 -4.86 7.37
C PHE A 434 27.67 -5.86 7.30
N ARG A 435 27.64 -6.71 6.27
CA ARG A 435 28.69 -7.69 6.00
C ARG A 435 29.08 -7.62 4.52
N TYR A 436 30.39 -7.65 4.23
CA TYR A 436 30.82 -7.88 2.86
C TYR A 436 31.81 -9.06 2.77
N VAL A 437 31.78 -9.72 1.63
CA VAL A 437 32.64 -10.85 1.29
C VAL A 437 33.35 -10.54 -0.03
N VAL A 438 34.67 -10.70 -0.07
CA VAL A 438 35.46 -10.60 -1.29
C VAL A 438 35.88 -12.00 -1.73
N GLU A 439 35.52 -12.36 -2.95
CA GLU A 439 35.89 -13.62 -3.60
C GLU A 439 36.83 -13.35 -4.78
N ASN A 440 37.82 -14.20 -4.97
CA ASN A 440 38.72 -14.16 -6.12
C ASN A 440 38.81 -15.56 -6.74
N ASP A 441 38.50 -15.65 -8.02
CA ASP A 441 38.53 -16.91 -8.78
C ASP A 441 37.77 -18.07 -8.10
N GLY A 442 36.62 -17.72 -7.44
CA GLY A 442 35.73 -18.66 -6.74
C GLY A 442 36.17 -19.01 -5.32
N ALA A 443 37.23 -18.38 -4.78
CA ALA A 443 37.66 -18.58 -3.41
C ALA A 443 37.48 -17.30 -2.58
N GLN A 444 36.85 -17.43 -1.42
CA GLN A 444 36.76 -16.32 -0.45
C GLN A 444 38.13 -15.93 0.06
N ILE A 445 38.50 -14.65 -0.05
CA ILE A 445 39.79 -14.12 0.38
C ILE A 445 39.69 -13.11 1.53
N CYS A 446 38.56 -12.46 1.69
CA CYS A 446 38.32 -11.49 2.76
C CYS A 446 36.81 -11.49 3.13
N GLU A 447 36.54 -11.25 4.40
CA GLU A 447 35.20 -11.02 4.92
C GLU A 447 35.31 -10.02 6.07
N GLN A 448 34.35 -9.08 6.11
CA GLN A 448 34.20 -8.16 7.25
C GLN A 448 32.74 -7.99 7.62
N THR A 449 32.49 -7.83 8.90
CA THR A 449 31.20 -7.51 9.49
C THR A 449 31.33 -6.20 10.26
N LEU A 450 30.47 -5.25 9.97
CA LEU A 450 30.54 -3.86 10.45
C LEU A 450 29.17 -3.38 10.90
N THR A 451 29.14 -2.40 11.78
CA THR A 451 28.00 -1.51 12.01
C THR A 451 28.32 -0.19 11.34
N LEU A 452 27.46 0.27 10.44
CA LEU A 452 27.68 1.50 9.68
C LEU A 452 26.85 2.63 10.27
N GLU A 453 27.52 3.70 10.72
CA GLU A 453 26.85 4.95 11.09
C GLU A 453 26.60 5.73 9.80
N LEU A 454 25.43 5.49 9.17
CA LEU A 454 25.11 6.08 7.89
C LEU A 454 23.62 6.49 7.88
N GLU A 455 23.41 7.80 7.86
CA GLU A 455 22.06 8.37 7.88
C GLU A 455 21.26 8.06 6.59
N PRO A 456 19.93 8.16 6.63
CA PRO A 456 19.09 7.97 5.45
C PRO A 456 19.57 8.81 4.26
N LYS A 457 19.63 8.18 3.08
CA LYS A 457 20.06 8.76 1.80
C LYS A 457 21.53 9.13 1.68
N GLU A 458 22.33 8.97 2.71
CA GLU A 458 23.77 9.23 2.67
C GLU A 458 24.57 8.07 2.05
N GLU A 459 25.79 8.37 1.65
CA GLU A 459 26.77 7.44 1.09
C GLU A 459 28.04 7.41 1.93
N MET A 460 28.70 6.24 1.99
CA MET A 460 29.96 6.01 2.69
C MET A 460 30.91 5.22 1.82
N GLU A 461 32.20 5.56 1.89
CA GLU A 461 33.27 4.81 1.22
C GLU A 461 33.97 3.86 2.21
N LEU A 462 34.17 2.61 1.79
CA LEU A 462 34.91 1.59 2.51
C LEU A 462 36.07 1.08 1.63
N GLU A 463 37.28 1.04 2.15
CA GLU A 463 38.40 0.41 1.45
C GLU A 463 38.28 -1.12 1.52
N VAL A 464 38.28 -1.78 0.36
CA VAL A 464 38.26 -3.23 0.26
C VAL A 464 39.49 -3.78 -0.44
N CYS A 465 39.92 -4.96 0.01
CA CYS A 465 41.12 -5.59 -0.53
C CYS A 465 40.78 -6.34 -1.83
N ILE A 466 40.91 -5.69 -2.98
CA ILE A 466 40.72 -6.27 -4.29
C ILE A 466 42.03 -6.82 -4.85
N PRO A 467 42.12 -8.11 -5.28
CA PRO A 467 43.31 -8.68 -5.87
C PRO A 467 43.70 -7.99 -7.18
N LYS A 468 44.99 -7.75 -7.38
CA LYS A 468 45.50 -7.14 -8.62
C LYS A 468 45.48 -8.05 -9.84
N GLN A 469 45.44 -9.37 -9.63
CA GLN A 469 45.42 -10.38 -10.69
C GLN A 469 44.35 -11.42 -10.41
N THR A 470 43.49 -11.63 -11.38
CA THR A 470 42.41 -12.64 -11.36
C THR A 470 42.39 -13.40 -12.70
N LYS A 471 41.95 -14.64 -12.70
CA LYS A 471 41.71 -15.45 -13.92
C LYS A 471 40.26 -15.42 -14.35
N LEU A 472 39.35 -15.55 -13.38
CA LEU A 472 37.89 -15.60 -13.60
C LEU A 472 37.21 -14.30 -13.15
N GLY A 473 37.84 -13.56 -12.24
CA GLY A 473 37.31 -12.30 -11.70
C GLY A 473 37.36 -12.23 -10.18
N ALA A 474 37.22 -11.01 -9.67
CA ALA A 474 36.99 -10.77 -8.26
C ALA A 474 35.59 -10.16 -8.07
N TYR A 475 34.89 -10.61 -7.04
CA TYR A 475 33.53 -10.18 -6.70
C TYR A 475 33.49 -9.69 -5.28
N VAL A 476 32.67 -8.66 -5.03
CA VAL A 476 32.34 -8.19 -3.68
C VAL A 476 30.82 -8.35 -3.51
N THR A 477 30.44 -9.20 -2.57
CA THR A 477 29.04 -9.36 -2.20
C THR A 477 28.78 -8.67 -0.87
N CYS A 478 27.77 -7.81 -0.84
CA CYS A 478 27.38 -7.05 0.35
C CYS A 478 26.07 -7.58 0.90
N TYR A 479 25.93 -7.65 2.21
CA TYR A 479 24.74 -8.13 2.89
C TYR A 479 24.33 -7.15 3.98
N LEU A 480 23.05 -7.00 4.20
CA LEU A 480 22.48 -6.26 5.32
C LEU A 480 21.54 -7.17 6.11
N TYR A 481 21.79 -7.29 7.42
CA TYR A 481 20.97 -8.12 8.31
C TYR A 481 20.30 -7.25 9.37
N ASP A 482 19.03 -7.51 9.64
CA ASP A 482 18.28 -6.86 10.72
C ASP A 482 18.66 -7.42 12.11
N GLY A 483 18.08 -6.86 13.17
CA GLY A 483 18.32 -7.29 14.55
C GLY A 483 17.90 -8.74 14.87
N THR A 484 17.14 -9.40 13.97
CA THR A 484 16.77 -10.82 14.09
C THR A 484 17.77 -11.74 13.37
N GLY A 485 18.68 -11.16 12.59
CA GLY A 485 19.61 -11.88 11.72
C GLY A 485 19.02 -12.23 10.35
N TYR A 486 17.85 -11.66 10.00
CA TYR A 486 17.27 -11.84 8.67
C TYR A 486 18.00 -10.92 7.67
N GLU A 487 18.37 -11.48 6.50
CA GLU A 487 18.98 -10.74 5.40
C GLU A 487 17.91 -9.85 4.71
N THR A 488 18.09 -8.55 4.85
CA THR A 488 17.17 -7.55 4.25
C THR A 488 17.64 -7.08 2.86
N ALA A 489 18.95 -7.16 2.58
CA ALA A 489 19.54 -6.80 1.30
C ALA A 489 20.78 -7.64 0.98
N MET A 490 21.03 -7.83 -0.34
CA MET A 490 22.25 -8.45 -0.88
C MET A 490 22.69 -7.74 -2.17
#